data_95733a240816189c30f27b792beeef8a
#
_entry.id   95733a240816189c30f27b792beeef8a
#
_cell.length_a   1.000
_cell.length_b   1.000
_cell.length_c   1.000
_cell.angle_alpha   90.00
_cell.angle_beta   90.00
_cell.angle_gamma   90.00
#
_symmetry.space_group_name_H-M   'P 1'
#
loop_
_entity.id
_entity.type
_entity.pdbx_description
1 polymer ?
#
loop_
_entity_poly.entity_id
_entity_poly.type
_entity_poly.pdbx_seq_one_letter_code
_entity_poly.pdbx_strand_id
1 'polypeptide(L)'
;MYTENQASHYQQDVAKQDKKLADQQAINANAEGSYAADQARIRGQLQRGSQLAAFAANNVDFSTGSAADILGDTAMFTEQDERQARINASMKAYGFQVQGLEAQGRQAFAKWSGRAQEFGTFLQGTSQAAGYYKPSGAATLNGGGSGGGTLLTGGTYRGPQSTTTTWWNT
;
A
#
# COMPACT_ATOMS: atom_id res chain seq x y z
N MET A 1 -10.65 -6.85 33.35
CA MET A 1 -9.86 -5.65 33.07
C MET A 1 -8.41 -5.90 32.61
N TYR A 2 -7.71 -6.95 33.06
CA TYR A 2 -6.33 -7.24 32.61
C TYR A 2 -6.23 -7.80 31.17
N THR A 3 -7.26 -8.47 30.67
CA THR A 3 -7.23 -9.16 29.37
C THR A 3 -7.41 -8.25 28.16
N GLU A 4 -8.14 -7.14 28.28
CA GLU A 4 -8.40 -6.21 27.17
C GLU A 4 -7.20 -5.32 26.84
N ASN A 5 -6.46 -4.89 27.85
CA ASN A 5 -5.21 -4.15 27.66
C ASN A 5 -4.15 -5.00 26.97
N GLN A 6 -4.07 -6.30 27.28
CA GLN A 6 -3.15 -7.22 26.61
C GLN A 6 -3.51 -7.42 25.13
N ALA A 7 -4.80 -7.51 24.79
CA ALA A 7 -5.25 -7.65 23.42
C ALA A 7 -4.88 -6.43 22.55
N SER A 8 -5.03 -5.22 23.08
CA SER A 8 -4.67 -3.99 22.36
C SER A 8 -3.17 -3.86 22.15
N HIS A 9 -2.35 -4.23 23.13
CA HIS A 9 -0.89 -4.26 23.00
C HIS A 9 -0.43 -5.30 21.97
N TYR A 10 -1.02 -6.49 22.00
CA TYR A 10 -0.73 -7.53 21.00
C TYR A 10 -1.05 -7.07 19.58
N GLN A 11 -2.22 -6.46 19.36
CA GLN A 11 -2.60 -5.91 18.04
C GLN A 11 -1.63 -4.83 17.56
N GLN A 12 -1.16 -3.97 18.46
CA GLN A 12 -0.15 -2.96 18.13
C GLN A 12 1.19 -3.59 17.72
N ASP A 13 1.62 -4.64 18.41
CA ASP A 13 2.89 -5.29 18.11
C ASP A 13 2.83 -6.10 16.81
N VAL A 14 1.72 -6.77 16.52
CA VAL A 14 1.46 -7.41 15.21
C VAL A 14 1.50 -6.36 14.09
N ALA A 15 0.81 -5.24 14.24
CA ALA A 15 0.81 -4.19 13.23
C ALA A 15 2.19 -3.56 13.00
N LYS A 16 3.04 -3.46 14.03
CA LYS A 16 4.45 -3.04 13.88
C LYS A 16 5.28 -4.07 13.11
N GLN A 17 5.07 -5.36 13.37
CA GLN A 17 5.75 -6.43 12.65
C GLN A 17 5.31 -6.48 11.19
N ASP A 18 4.00 -6.37 10.92
CA ASP A 18 3.45 -6.29 9.57
C ASP A 18 4.07 -5.14 8.78
N LYS A 19 4.20 -3.96 9.40
CA LYS A 19 4.87 -2.82 8.76
C LYS A 19 6.33 -3.12 8.43
N LYS A 20 7.09 -3.66 9.37
CA LYS A 20 8.50 -4.00 9.13
C LYS A 20 8.65 -5.03 8.01
N LEU A 21 7.76 -6.02 7.98
CA LEU A 21 7.74 -7.02 6.92
C LEU A 21 7.44 -6.38 5.56
N ALA A 22 6.46 -5.49 5.49
CA ALA A 22 6.10 -4.77 4.28
C ALA A 22 7.26 -3.88 3.79
N ASP A 23 7.96 -3.17 4.70
CA ASP A 23 9.13 -2.37 4.38
C ASP A 23 10.27 -3.25 3.81
N GLN A 24 10.54 -4.42 4.41
CA GLN A 24 11.53 -5.36 3.90
C GLN A 24 11.16 -5.94 2.54
N GLN A 25 9.88 -6.27 2.34
CA GLN A 25 9.38 -6.76 1.05
C GLN A 25 9.51 -5.68 -0.05
N ALA A 26 9.28 -4.41 0.28
CA ALA A 26 9.49 -3.31 -0.66
C ALA A 26 10.98 -3.16 -1.05
N ILE A 27 11.90 -3.27 -0.09
CA ILE A 27 13.34 -3.25 -0.35
C ILE A 27 13.74 -4.43 -1.25
N ASN A 28 13.27 -5.64 -0.92
CA ASN A 28 13.58 -6.84 -1.69
C ASN A 28 13.02 -6.76 -3.12
N ALA A 29 11.81 -6.22 -3.30
CA ALA A 29 11.22 -6.02 -4.61
C ALA A 29 12.06 -5.08 -5.49
N ASN A 30 12.59 -4.00 -4.92
CA ASN A 30 13.51 -3.11 -5.65
C ASN A 30 14.84 -3.79 -5.97
N ALA A 31 15.39 -4.59 -5.06
CA ALA A 31 16.61 -5.37 -5.31
C ALA A 31 16.40 -6.41 -6.42
N GLU A 32 15.29 -7.15 -6.41
CA GLU A 32 14.89 -8.06 -7.49
C GLU A 32 14.80 -7.34 -8.84
N GLY A 33 14.22 -6.12 -8.84
CA GLY A 33 14.10 -5.32 -10.05
C GLY A 33 15.42 -4.85 -10.60
N SER A 34 16.36 -4.44 -9.75
CA SER A 34 17.71 -4.07 -10.18
C SER A 34 18.46 -5.27 -10.77
N TYR A 35 18.35 -6.44 -10.13
CA TYR A 35 18.92 -7.68 -10.67
C TYR A 35 18.30 -8.08 -12.00
N ALA A 36 16.97 -7.99 -12.16
CA ALA A 36 16.29 -8.28 -13.42
C ALA A 36 16.72 -7.31 -14.53
N ALA A 37 16.90 -6.03 -14.22
CA ALA A 37 17.40 -5.04 -15.17
C ALA A 37 18.86 -5.35 -15.60
N ASP A 38 19.74 -5.71 -14.65
CA ASP A 38 21.11 -6.12 -14.99
C ASP A 38 21.14 -7.39 -15.87
N GLN A 39 20.25 -8.36 -15.61
CA GLN A 39 20.09 -9.54 -16.46
C GLN A 39 19.62 -9.18 -17.88
N ALA A 40 18.66 -8.23 -18.02
CA ALA A 40 18.22 -7.74 -19.31
C ALA A 40 19.39 -7.09 -20.07
N ARG A 41 20.17 -6.25 -19.39
CA ARG A 41 21.36 -5.62 -19.97
C ARG A 41 22.40 -6.64 -20.46
N ILE A 42 22.71 -7.65 -19.64
CA ILE A 42 23.66 -8.70 -20.02
C ILE A 42 23.18 -9.46 -21.26
N ARG A 43 21.89 -9.84 -21.30
CA ARG A 43 21.30 -10.52 -22.45
C ARG A 43 21.38 -9.65 -23.71
N GLY A 44 21.06 -8.37 -23.61
CA GLY A 44 21.15 -7.43 -24.72
C GLY A 44 22.59 -7.28 -25.23
N GLN A 45 23.59 -7.22 -24.34
CA GLN A 45 25.00 -7.17 -24.71
C GLN A 45 25.44 -8.46 -25.43
N LEU A 46 25.02 -9.63 -24.96
CA LEU A 46 25.30 -10.91 -25.60
C LEU A 46 24.65 -11.00 -26.98
N GLN A 47 23.41 -10.57 -27.12
CA GLN A 47 22.71 -10.53 -28.40
C GLN A 47 23.40 -9.58 -29.37
N ARG A 48 23.73 -8.37 -28.94
CA ARG A 48 24.47 -7.43 -29.76
C ARG A 48 25.85 -7.97 -30.18
N GLY A 49 26.54 -8.63 -29.22
CA GLY A 49 27.83 -9.28 -29.52
C GLY A 49 27.72 -10.40 -30.58
N SER A 50 26.67 -11.22 -30.50
CA SER A 50 26.41 -12.27 -31.50
C SER A 50 26.06 -11.69 -32.88
N GLN A 51 25.29 -10.59 -32.92
CA GLN A 51 24.98 -9.88 -34.17
C GLN A 51 26.24 -9.29 -34.80
N LEU A 52 27.10 -8.64 -34.03
CA LEU A 52 28.39 -8.11 -34.49
C LEU A 52 29.27 -9.21 -35.06
N ALA A 53 29.37 -10.37 -34.36
CA ALA A 53 30.14 -11.52 -34.84
C ALA A 53 29.57 -12.07 -36.17
N ALA A 54 28.24 -12.15 -36.29
CA ALA A 54 27.57 -12.58 -37.51
C ALA A 54 27.81 -11.59 -38.68
N PHE A 55 27.75 -10.31 -38.47
CA PHE A 55 28.06 -9.31 -39.51
C PHE A 55 29.51 -9.38 -39.93
N ALA A 56 30.43 -9.48 -38.97
CA ALA A 56 31.87 -9.64 -39.27
C ALA A 56 32.17 -10.90 -40.06
N ALA A 57 31.55 -12.05 -39.71
CA ALA A 57 31.76 -13.32 -40.44
C ALA A 57 31.23 -13.26 -41.86
N ASN A 58 30.23 -12.43 -42.16
CA ASN A 58 29.68 -12.28 -43.51
C ASN A 58 30.23 -11.04 -44.24
N ASN A 59 31.29 -10.43 -43.73
CA ASN A 59 31.94 -9.26 -44.30
C ASN A 59 30.97 -8.06 -44.53
N VAL A 60 29.96 -7.93 -43.66
CA VAL A 60 28.97 -6.85 -43.68
C VAL A 60 29.51 -5.68 -42.89
N ASP A 61 29.49 -4.48 -43.48
CA ASP A 61 29.78 -3.24 -42.75
C ASP A 61 28.62 -2.90 -41.79
N PHE A 62 28.92 -2.86 -40.51
CA PHE A 62 27.96 -2.58 -39.43
C PHE A 62 28.05 -1.15 -38.94
N SER A 63 28.87 -0.29 -39.57
CA SER A 63 29.00 1.11 -39.23
C SER A 63 27.90 1.99 -39.84
N THR A 64 27.28 1.51 -40.91
CA THR A 64 26.27 2.26 -41.67
C THR A 64 25.17 1.33 -42.20
N GLY A 65 24.01 1.96 -42.56
CA GLY A 65 22.89 1.24 -43.15
C GLY A 65 22.14 0.31 -42.21
N SER A 66 21.44 -0.66 -42.77
CA SER A 66 20.51 -1.53 -42.01
C SER A 66 21.18 -2.36 -40.92
N ALA A 67 22.47 -2.68 -41.05
CA ALA A 67 23.19 -3.40 -40.01
C ALA A 67 23.39 -2.51 -38.74
N ALA A 68 23.72 -1.23 -38.95
CA ALA A 68 23.79 -0.25 -37.85
C ALA A 68 22.43 -0.04 -37.20
N ASP A 69 21.34 0.02 -37.98
CA ASP A 69 19.98 0.16 -37.47
C ASP A 69 19.57 -1.03 -36.58
N ILE A 70 19.86 -2.26 -37.01
CA ILE A 70 19.61 -3.49 -36.23
C ILE A 70 20.32 -3.44 -34.86
N LEU A 71 21.58 -2.99 -34.85
CA LEU A 71 22.35 -2.86 -33.61
C LEU A 71 21.81 -1.76 -32.71
N GLY A 72 21.31 -0.68 -33.31
CA GLY A 72 20.62 0.42 -32.62
C GLY A 72 19.31 -0.04 -31.99
N ASP A 73 18.49 -0.75 -32.75
CA ASP A 73 17.22 -1.31 -32.28
C ASP A 73 17.45 -2.31 -31.13
N THR A 74 18.44 -3.19 -31.24
CA THR A 74 18.80 -4.11 -30.17
C THR A 74 19.20 -3.38 -28.90
N ALA A 75 19.94 -2.29 -29.00
CA ALA A 75 20.31 -1.46 -27.85
C ALA A 75 19.07 -0.78 -27.22
N MET A 76 18.19 -0.23 -28.05
CA MET A 76 16.96 0.42 -27.63
C MET A 76 16.01 -0.56 -26.91
N PHE A 77 15.81 -1.75 -27.47
CA PHE A 77 14.98 -2.78 -26.83
C PHE A 77 15.58 -3.27 -25.50
N THR A 78 16.89 -3.42 -25.44
CA THR A 78 17.58 -3.76 -24.19
C THR A 78 17.34 -2.71 -23.11
N GLU A 79 17.47 -1.44 -23.46
CA GLU A 79 17.20 -0.34 -22.53
C GLU A 79 15.73 -0.29 -22.09
N GLN A 80 14.81 -0.58 -23.00
CA GLN A 80 13.38 -0.67 -22.69
C GLN A 80 13.09 -1.81 -21.71
N ASP A 81 13.70 -3.00 -21.91
CA ASP A 81 13.56 -4.16 -21.01
C ASP A 81 14.12 -3.86 -19.62
N GLU A 82 15.30 -3.21 -19.54
CA GLU A 82 15.87 -2.77 -18.26
C GLU A 82 14.93 -1.80 -17.52
N ARG A 83 14.41 -0.83 -18.25
CA ARG A 83 13.49 0.16 -17.70
C ARG A 83 12.18 -0.48 -17.23
N GLN A 84 11.63 -1.40 -18.01
CA GLN A 84 10.42 -2.13 -17.67
C GLN A 84 10.60 -2.98 -16.41
N ALA A 85 11.74 -3.67 -16.27
CA ALA A 85 12.07 -4.43 -15.08
C ALA A 85 12.09 -3.55 -13.82
N ARG A 86 12.70 -2.37 -13.89
CA ARG A 86 12.73 -1.40 -12.79
C ARG A 86 11.34 -0.84 -12.46
N ILE A 87 10.52 -0.52 -13.47
CA ILE A 87 9.15 -0.02 -13.28
C ILE A 87 8.31 -1.10 -12.59
N ASN A 88 8.37 -2.35 -13.05
CA ASN A 88 7.62 -3.45 -12.45
C ASN A 88 8.00 -3.64 -10.98
N ALA A 89 9.28 -3.56 -10.67
CA ALA A 89 9.78 -3.66 -9.30
C ALA A 89 9.30 -2.51 -8.41
N SER A 90 9.35 -1.27 -8.93
CA SER A 90 8.87 -0.10 -8.17
C SER A 90 7.37 -0.16 -7.90
N MET A 91 6.56 -0.65 -8.84
CA MET A 91 5.13 -0.86 -8.62
C MET A 91 4.87 -1.95 -7.57
N LYS A 92 5.64 -3.05 -7.61
CA LYS A 92 5.57 -4.12 -6.60
C LYS A 92 5.97 -3.58 -5.21
N ALA A 93 7.06 -2.82 -5.14
CA ALA A 93 7.52 -2.17 -3.91
C ALA A 93 6.49 -1.18 -3.35
N TYR A 94 5.86 -0.38 -4.22
CA TYR A 94 4.79 0.53 -3.83
C TYR A 94 3.59 -0.22 -3.23
N GLY A 95 3.19 -1.36 -3.81
CA GLY A 95 2.14 -2.22 -3.26
C GLY A 95 2.45 -2.66 -1.82
N PHE A 96 3.69 -3.04 -1.52
CA PHE A 96 4.11 -3.38 -0.15
C PHE A 96 4.11 -2.17 0.77
N GLN A 97 4.53 -0.99 0.29
CA GLN A 97 4.48 0.25 1.09
C GLN A 97 3.04 0.61 1.48
N VAL A 98 2.07 0.46 0.56
CA VAL A 98 0.64 0.67 0.86
C VAL A 98 0.18 -0.29 1.97
N GLN A 99 0.55 -1.57 1.90
CA GLN A 99 0.24 -2.54 2.96
C GLN A 99 0.85 -2.12 4.31
N GLY A 100 2.08 -1.60 4.30
CA GLY A 100 2.73 -1.06 5.48
C GLY A 100 2.00 0.15 6.08
N LEU A 101 1.46 1.04 5.25
CA LEU A 101 0.64 2.18 5.68
C LEU A 101 -0.71 1.72 6.27
N GLU A 102 -1.33 0.71 5.69
CA GLU A 102 -2.55 0.11 6.25
C GLU A 102 -2.29 -0.52 7.62
N ALA A 103 -1.15 -1.19 7.80
CA ALA A 103 -0.73 -1.71 9.10
C ALA A 103 -0.55 -0.59 10.14
N GLN A 104 0.04 0.56 9.74
CA GLN A 104 0.12 1.73 10.60
C GLN A 104 -1.26 2.30 10.96
N GLY A 105 -2.18 2.34 10.02
CA GLY A 105 -3.57 2.76 10.26
C GLY A 105 -4.25 1.87 11.30
N ARG A 106 -4.11 0.55 11.18
CA ARG A 106 -4.60 -0.41 12.18
C ARG A 106 -3.98 -0.19 13.56
N GLN A 107 -2.68 0.09 13.62
CA GLN A 107 -2.00 0.41 14.88
C GLN A 107 -2.53 1.69 15.53
N ALA A 108 -2.74 2.74 14.74
CA ALA A 108 -3.29 4.00 15.23
C ALA A 108 -4.72 3.83 15.75
N PHE A 109 -5.55 3.06 15.03
CA PHE A 109 -6.90 2.73 15.44
C PHE A 109 -6.92 1.90 16.73
N ALA A 110 -6.06 0.89 16.86
CA ALA A 110 -5.95 0.08 18.08
C ALA A 110 -5.55 0.93 19.30
N LYS A 111 -4.66 1.90 19.12
CA LYS A 111 -4.30 2.85 20.19
C LYS A 111 -5.46 3.77 20.58
N TRP A 112 -6.21 4.23 19.59
CA TRP A 112 -7.35 5.12 19.84
C TRP A 112 -8.50 4.35 20.51
N SER A 113 -8.84 3.17 20.03
CA SER A 113 -9.92 2.34 20.62
C SER A 113 -9.59 1.89 22.04
N GLY A 114 -8.33 1.55 22.34
CA GLY A 114 -7.89 1.24 23.70
C GLY A 114 -8.12 2.40 24.66
N ARG A 115 -7.74 3.63 24.27
CA ARG A 115 -7.99 4.83 25.08
C ARG A 115 -9.47 5.15 25.25
N ALA A 116 -10.26 5.02 24.18
CA ALA A 116 -11.69 5.26 24.24
C ALA A 116 -12.41 4.33 25.23
N GLN A 117 -11.98 3.07 25.33
CA GLN A 117 -12.50 2.11 26.30
C GLN A 117 -12.11 2.49 27.75
N GLU A 118 -10.89 2.99 27.98
CA GLU A 118 -10.47 3.47 29.30
C GLU A 118 -11.34 4.66 29.76
N PHE A 119 -11.65 5.60 28.88
CA PHE A 119 -12.54 6.72 29.20
C PHE A 119 -13.99 6.27 29.41
N GLY A 120 -14.48 5.30 28.63
CA GLY A 120 -15.83 4.74 28.77
C GLY A 120 -16.04 4.05 30.11
N THR A 121 -15.07 3.24 30.55
CA THR A 121 -15.14 2.56 31.87
C THR A 121 -15.02 3.53 33.03
N PHE A 122 -14.24 4.61 32.90
CA PHE A 122 -14.16 5.67 33.91
C PHE A 122 -15.49 6.40 34.10
N LEU A 123 -16.13 6.76 32.99
CA LEU A 123 -17.46 7.44 33.05
C LEU A 123 -18.55 6.51 33.59
N GLN A 124 -18.50 5.22 33.27
CA GLN A 124 -19.47 4.24 33.77
C GLN A 124 -19.27 3.94 35.26
N GLY A 125 -18.01 3.94 35.73
CA GLY A 125 -17.68 3.79 37.16
C GLY A 125 -18.12 4.99 37.99
N THR A 126 -17.98 6.19 37.49
CA THR A 126 -18.41 7.41 38.19
C THR A 126 -19.93 7.55 38.25
N SER A 127 -20.68 7.09 37.25
CA SER A 127 -22.15 7.11 37.29
C SER A 127 -22.74 6.13 38.32
N GLN A 128 -22.08 5.00 38.56
CA GLN A 128 -22.49 4.09 39.63
C GLN A 128 -22.16 4.62 41.04
N ALA A 129 -21.01 5.29 41.17
CA ALA A 129 -20.65 5.93 42.46
C ALA A 129 -21.58 7.12 42.83
N ALA A 130 -22.04 7.86 41.82
CA ALA A 130 -23.00 8.95 42.04
C ALA A 130 -24.40 8.48 42.51
N GLY A 131 -24.75 7.21 42.24
CA GLY A 131 -25.99 6.59 42.69
C GLY A 131 -26.07 6.32 44.20
N TYR A 132 -24.92 6.28 44.91
CA TYR A 132 -24.86 6.09 46.36
C TYR A 132 -24.92 7.40 47.15
N TYR A 133 -24.66 8.56 46.51
CA TYR A 133 -24.85 9.84 47.12
C TYR A 133 -26.28 10.34 46.82
N LYS A 134 -27.24 10.03 47.71
CA LYS A 134 -28.57 10.64 47.73
C LYS A 134 -28.47 11.91 48.56
N PRO A 135 -28.32 13.11 47.98
CA PRO A 135 -28.50 14.33 48.73
C PRO A 135 -30.00 14.47 49.04
N SER A 136 -30.31 14.33 50.28
CA SER A 136 -31.64 14.67 50.78
C SER A 136 -31.83 16.18 50.65
N GLY A 137 -32.44 16.60 49.57
CA GLY A 137 -32.88 17.99 49.42
C GLY A 137 -32.38 18.66 48.15
N ALA A 138 -33.33 18.94 47.30
CA ALA A 138 -33.37 19.98 46.29
C ALA A 138 -33.37 19.53 44.81
N ALA A 139 -34.47 19.91 44.19
CA ALA A 139 -34.67 20.23 42.78
C ALA A 139 -34.55 19.10 41.76
N THR A 140 -35.66 18.47 41.53
CA THR A 140 -36.01 17.80 40.29
C THR A 140 -35.89 18.75 39.09
N LEU A 141 -34.74 18.76 38.43
CA LEU A 141 -34.70 19.19 37.04
C LEU A 141 -35.16 18.01 36.18
N ASN A 142 -36.46 18.04 35.94
CA ASN A 142 -37.12 17.16 34.99
C ASN A 142 -36.66 17.56 33.56
N GLY A 143 -35.56 16.95 33.10
CA GLY A 143 -35.09 17.05 31.74
C GLY A 143 -35.29 15.70 31.04
N GLY A 144 -36.55 15.41 30.72
CA GLY A 144 -36.88 14.33 29.79
C GLY A 144 -36.27 14.62 28.42
N GLY A 145 -35.19 13.94 28.11
CA GLY A 145 -34.54 13.94 26.81
C GLY A 145 -34.32 12.51 26.36
N SER A 146 -35.39 11.81 26.02
CA SER A 146 -35.36 10.63 25.20
C SER A 146 -34.88 11.05 23.79
N GLY A 147 -33.58 11.20 23.59
CA GLY A 147 -32.97 11.43 22.31
C GLY A 147 -32.44 10.13 21.75
N GLY A 148 -33.30 9.36 21.09
CA GLY A 148 -32.86 8.30 20.18
C GLY A 148 -32.06 8.94 19.07
N GLY A 149 -30.72 8.84 19.16
CA GLY A 149 -29.81 9.18 18.08
C GLY A 149 -30.02 8.22 16.94
N THR A 150 -30.83 8.62 15.97
CA THR A 150 -30.91 7.97 14.64
C THR A 150 -29.58 8.11 14.00
N LEU A 151 -28.86 6.97 13.88
CA LEU A 151 -27.69 6.85 13.01
C LEU A 151 -28.13 7.17 11.58
N LEU A 152 -27.66 8.28 11.04
CA LEU A 152 -27.79 8.60 9.62
C LEU A 152 -26.95 7.60 8.81
N THR A 153 -27.51 6.43 8.57
CA THR A 153 -27.11 5.52 7.49
C THR A 153 -27.64 6.13 6.20
N GLY A 154 -26.76 6.61 5.34
CA GLY A 154 -27.18 7.02 4.01
C GLY A 154 -26.27 8.00 3.28
N GLY A 155 -24.95 7.84 3.40
CA GLY A 155 -24.03 8.40 2.42
C GLY A 155 -23.75 7.38 1.33
N THR A 156 -24.63 7.25 0.35
CA THR A 156 -24.32 6.52 -0.89
C THR A 156 -23.25 7.30 -1.64
N TYR A 157 -21.99 6.83 -1.53
CA TYR A 157 -20.91 7.30 -2.34
C TYR A 157 -21.16 6.81 -3.78
N ARG A 158 -21.67 7.72 -4.60
CA ARG A 158 -21.84 7.49 -6.03
C ARG A 158 -20.47 7.69 -6.67
N GLY A 159 -19.70 6.60 -6.86
CA GLY A 159 -18.46 6.61 -7.61
C GLY A 159 -18.65 7.14 -9.02
N PRO A 160 -17.60 7.72 -9.64
CA PRO A 160 -17.70 8.23 -11.01
C PRO A 160 -18.03 7.10 -11.97
N GLN A 161 -19.09 7.29 -12.74
CA GLN A 161 -19.53 6.43 -13.83
C GLN A 161 -18.41 6.39 -14.87
N SER A 162 -17.81 5.23 -15.08
CA SER A 162 -16.90 4.99 -16.21
C SER A 162 -17.74 5.05 -17.49
N THR A 163 -17.60 6.14 -18.22
CA THR A 163 -18.07 6.22 -19.62
C THR A 163 -17.16 5.34 -20.46
N THR A 164 -17.60 4.13 -20.73
CA THR A 164 -17.02 3.28 -21.79
C THR A 164 -17.30 3.94 -23.13
N THR A 165 -16.34 4.70 -23.65
CA THR A 165 -16.34 5.16 -25.03
C THR A 165 -15.89 3.97 -25.89
N THR A 166 -16.83 3.27 -26.46
CA THR A 166 -16.60 2.28 -27.53
C THR A 166 -16.16 3.01 -28.80
N TRP A 167 -14.89 2.97 -29.13
CA TRP A 167 -14.34 3.35 -30.41
C TRP A 167 -13.99 2.10 -31.21
N TRP A 168 -14.96 1.48 -31.86
CA TRP A 168 -14.73 0.58 -32.99
C TRP A 168 -15.98 0.59 -33.85
N ASN A 169 -15.98 1.37 -34.93
CA ASN A 169 -16.57 1.01 -36.22
C ASN A 169 -16.29 2.12 -37.25
N THR A 170 -15.32 1.92 -38.08
CA THR A 170 -15.30 2.09 -39.55
C THR A 170 -13.96 1.65 -40.08
#